data_47c4cf1704ce871b6722597553f5f346
#
_entry.id   47c4cf1704ce871b6722597553f5f346
#
_cell.length_a   1.000
_cell.length_b   1.000
_cell.length_c   1.000
_cell.angle_alpha   90.00
_cell.angle_beta   90.00
_cell.angle_gamma   90.00
#
_symmetry.space_group_name_H-M   'P 1'
#
loop_
_entity.id
_entity.type
_entity.pdbx_description
1 polymer ?
#
loop_
_entity_poly.entity_id
_entity_poly.type
_entity_poly.pdbx_seq_one_letter_code
_entity_poly.pdbx_strand_id
1 'polypeptide(L)'
;VLVVPATANLMARLANGIADDLASTILLATTAPVMMAPAMNPVMWGHVATQTNHATLIRRGVEMIGPDDGNMACGEEGTGRLTQPEDIVTAVMARLFRQEGALAGRHALVTSGPTIEPIDSVRYIANRSSGKQGHAIAAALAARGAKVTLVSGPVDQQPPADVTHIAVETARDMLAACEAALPADIAVCAAAVADWRVKPGNSQPAGKLKKQEGAVPQLQLVENPDILATLSRHSHRPRLVVGFAAEAENLQANAAAKLARKGCDWLVANAVTRADGSSVFNSDSNSALFLAGNKHEHWPEMPKSALAERLADRVEAHFA
;
A
#
# COMPACT_ATOMS: atom_id res chain seq x y z
N VAL A 1 21.22 -8.37 -9.79
CA VAL A 1 21.63 -8.53 -11.20
C VAL A 1 20.88 -7.52 -12.03
N LEU A 2 21.60 -6.76 -12.90
CA LEU A 2 21.01 -5.81 -13.83
C LEU A 2 21.12 -6.35 -15.27
N VAL A 3 20.01 -6.32 -16.00
CA VAL A 3 19.93 -6.70 -17.42
C VAL A 3 19.64 -5.46 -18.26
N VAL A 4 20.62 -5.00 -19.03
CA VAL A 4 20.55 -3.79 -19.88
C VAL A 4 21.28 -4.05 -21.21
N PRO A 5 20.60 -3.98 -22.36
CA PRO A 5 19.16 -3.98 -22.53
C PRO A 5 18.52 -5.34 -22.28
N ALA A 6 17.28 -5.35 -21.76
CA ALA A 6 16.47 -6.56 -21.69
C ALA A 6 15.62 -6.71 -22.97
N THR A 7 16.02 -7.61 -23.85
CA THR A 7 15.29 -7.89 -25.11
C THR A 7 14.03 -8.69 -24.84
N ALA A 8 13.05 -8.64 -25.78
CA ALA A 8 11.85 -9.46 -25.71
C ALA A 8 12.18 -10.97 -25.60
N ASN A 9 13.24 -11.42 -26.28
CA ASN A 9 13.71 -12.80 -26.23
C ASN A 9 14.18 -13.19 -24.82
N LEU A 10 15.02 -12.37 -24.18
CA LEU A 10 15.54 -12.65 -22.84
C LEU A 10 14.44 -12.61 -21.78
N MET A 11 13.51 -11.66 -21.89
CA MET A 11 12.32 -11.60 -21.05
C MET A 11 11.46 -12.85 -21.19
N ALA A 12 11.24 -13.31 -22.44
CA ALA A 12 10.47 -14.53 -22.71
C ALA A 12 11.16 -15.77 -22.11
N ARG A 13 12.49 -15.91 -22.26
CA ARG A 13 13.25 -17.02 -21.69
C ARG A 13 13.12 -17.08 -20.17
N LEU A 14 13.37 -15.97 -19.48
CA LEU A 14 13.27 -15.91 -18.03
C LEU A 14 11.82 -16.17 -17.56
N ALA A 15 10.82 -15.61 -18.24
CA ALA A 15 9.42 -15.82 -17.90
C ALA A 15 8.97 -17.28 -18.05
N ASN A 16 9.61 -18.05 -18.94
CA ASN A 16 9.27 -19.46 -19.21
C ASN A 16 10.30 -20.46 -18.65
N GLY A 17 11.30 -20.00 -17.91
CA GLY A 17 12.29 -20.86 -17.26
C GLY A 17 13.27 -21.52 -18.25
N ILE A 18 13.59 -20.85 -19.36
CA ILE A 18 14.50 -21.37 -20.40
C ILE A 18 15.93 -20.87 -20.10
N ALA A 19 16.87 -21.79 -19.95
CA ALA A 19 18.28 -21.55 -19.65
C ALA A 19 19.16 -22.23 -20.70
N ASP A 20 19.18 -21.71 -21.93
CA ASP A 20 19.89 -22.26 -23.06
C ASP A 20 21.11 -21.43 -23.49
N ASP A 21 21.40 -20.36 -22.76
CA ASP A 21 22.63 -19.56 -22.86
C ASP A 21 23.12 -19.12 -21.46
N LEU A 22 24.31 -18.50 -21.44
CA LEU A 22 24.93 -18.06 -20.19
C LEU A 22 24.06 -17.04 -19.42
N ALA A 23 23.48 -16.06 -20.11
CA ALA A 23 22.71 -14.99 -19.49
C ALA A 23 21.42 -15.54 -18.84
N SER A 24 20.65 -16.35 -19.59
CA SER A 24 19.43 -16.99 -19.08
C SER A 24 19.73 -17.98 -17.95
N THR A 25 20.87 -18.70 -18.03
CA THR A 25 21.32 -19.60 -16.95
C THR A 25 21.64 -18.83 -15.67
N ILE A 26 22.39 -17.73 -15.76
CA ILE A 26 22.70 -16.86 -14.60
C ILE A 26 21.42 -16.32 -13.97
N LEU A 27 20.49 -15.86 -14.79
CA LEU A 27 19.21 -15.30 -14.31
C LEU A 27 18.33 -16.32 -13.59
N LEU A 28 18.37 -17.60 -13.98
CA LEU A 28 17.64 -18.67 -13.31
C LEU A 28 18.37 -19.20 -12.06
N ALA A 29 19.71 -19.11 -12.03
CA ALA A 29 20.53 -19.60 -10.93
C ALA A 29 20.75 -18.57 -9.78
N THR A 30 20.42 -17.29 -10.03
CA THR A 30 20.65 -16.24 -9.02
C THR A 30 19.55 -16.19 -7.97
N THR A 31 19.96 -15.96 -6.72
CA THR A 31 19.06 -15.60 -5.61
C THR A 31 19.06 -14.09 -5.35
N ALA A 32 19.94 -13.33 -6.05
CA ALA A 32 19.99 -11.88 -5.93
C ALA A 32 18.80 -11.24 -6.67
N PRO A 33 18.36 -10.05 -6.22
CA PRO A 33 17.35 -9.28 -6.94
C PRO A 33 17.72 -9.04 -8.40
N VAL A 34 16.75 -9.15 -9.29
CA VAL A 34 16.92 -8.94 -10.73
C VAL A 34 16.19 -7.68 -11.15
N MET A 35 16.92 -6.77 -11.82
CA MET A 35 16.39 -5.58 -12.46
C MET A 35 16.55 -5.70 -13.98
N MET A 36 15.55 -5.30 -14.75
CA MET A 36 15.58 -5.35 -16.21
C MET A 36 15.20 -3.99 -16.79
N ALA A 37 16.01 -3.49 -17.74
CA ALA A 37 15.69 -2.32 -18.55
C ALA A 37 15.30 -2.77 -19.96
N PRO A 38 13.99 -2.90 -20.28
CA PRO A 38 13.51 -3.37 -21.57
C PRO A 38 13.89 -2.42 -22.70
N ALA A 39 14.29 -3.01 -23.85
CA ALA A 39 14.51 -2.26 -25.09
C ALA A 39 14.12 -3.13 -26.30
N MET A 40 13.14 -2.67 -27.04
CA MET A 40 12.66 -3.32 -28.27
C MET A 40 11.78 -2.34 -29.05
N ASN A 41 11.43 -2.70 -30.29
CA ASN A 41 10.56 -1.85 -31.07
C ASN A 41 9.13 -1.80 -30.49
N PRO A 42 8.32 -0.75 -30.77
CA PRO A 42 7.01 -0.57 -30.15
C PRO A 42 6.03 -1.70 -30.41
N VAL A 43 6.08 -2.30 -31.62
CA VAL A 43 5.21 -3.42 -31.98
C VAL A 43 5.56 -4.66 -31.16
N MET A 44 6.85 -4.92 -30.93
CA MET A 44 7.30 -6.00 -30.06
C MET A 44 6.90 -5.74 -28.59
N TRP A 45 7.03 -4.51 -28.12
CA TRP A 45 6.63 -4.16 -26.77
C TRP A 45 5.11 -4.32 -26.56
N GLY A 46 4.29 -3.82 -27.48
CA GLY A 46 2.82 -3.93 -27.43
C GLY A 46 2.29 -5.34 -27.69
N HIS A 47 3.13 -6.28 -28.13
CA HIS A 47 2.69 -7.63 -28.43
C HIS A 47 2.20 -8.37 -27.18
N VAL A 48 1.05 -9.05 -27.28
CA VAL A 48 0.40 -9.72 -26.14
C VAL A 48 1.34 -10.70 -25.41
N ALA A 49 2.20 -11.41 -26.13
CA ALA A 49 3.18 -12.32 -25.52
C ALA A 49 4.21 -11.56 -24.67
N THR A 50 4.70 -10.41 -25.16
CA THR A 50 5.66 -9.57 -24.42
C THR A 50 5.02 -9.00 -23.17
N GLN A 51 3.79 -8.49 -23.24
CA GLN A 51 3.06 -7.96 -22.10
C GLN A 51 2.74 -9.06 -21.06
N THR A 52 2.41 -10.27 -21.50
CA THR A 52 2.21 -11.44 -20.64
C THR A 52 3.52 -11.82 -19.90
N ASN A 53 4.64 -11.85 -20.61
CA ASN A 53 5.95 -12.13 -20.02
C ASN A 53 6.36 -11.05 -19.03
N HIS A 54 6.17 -9.77 -19.38
CA HIS A 54 6.42 -8.63 -18.52
C HIS A 54 5.63 -8.73 -17.20
N ALA A 55 4.31 -8.92 -17.27
CA ALA A 55 3.47 -9.09 -16.08
C ALA A 55 3.88 -10.33 -15.26
N THR A 56 4.32 -11.41 -15.90
CA THR A 56 4.79 -12.60 -15.21
C THR A 56 6.09 -12.35 -14.45
N LEU A 57 7.04 -11.63 -15.05
CA LEU A 57 8.32 -11.28 -14.42
C LEU A 57 8.11 -10.36 -13.22
N ILE A 58 7.25 -9.35 -13.34
CA ILE A 58 6.91 -8.46 -12.20
C ILE A 58 6.31 -9.27 -11.05
N ARG A 59 5.34 -10.16 -11.31
CA ARG A 59 4.76 -11.03 -10.26
C ARG A 59 5.79 -11.94 -9.57
N ARG A 60 6.89 -12.26 -10.25
CA ARG A 60 8.01 -13.06 -9.71
C ARG A 60 9.09 -12.21 -9.04
N GLY A 61 8.87 -10.90 -8.89
CA GLY A 61 9.78 -9.99 -8.19
C GLY A 61 10.89 -9.40 -9.05
N VAL A 62 10.82 -9.50 -10.38
CA VAL A 62 11.74 -8.77 -11.28
C VAL A 62 11.33 -7.30 -11.33
N GLU A 63 12.27 -6.41 -11.03
CA GLU A 63 12.05 -4.96 -11.10
C GLU A 63 12.28 -4.46 -12.53
N MET A 64 11.33 -3.68 -13.08
CA MET A 64 11.43 -3.12 -14.41
C MET A 64 11.82 -1.64 -14.36
N ILE A 65 12.75 -1.23 -15.23
CA ILE A 65 13.18 0.15 -15.42
C ILE A 65 12.78 0.58 -16.83
N GLY A 66 11.71 1.34 -16.97
CA GLY A 66 11.12 1.64 -18.29
C GLY A 66 10.31 0.49 -18.87
N PRO A 67 10.21 0.38 -20.21
CA PRO A 67 10.87 1.22 -21.23
C PRO A 67 10.24 2.60 -21.35
N ASP A 68 10.97 3.56 -21.88
CA ASP A 68 10.52 4.92 -22.16
C ASP A 68 9.77 5.03 -23.48
N ASP A 69 9.02 6.12 -23.63
CA ASP A 69 8.46 6.56 -24.91
C ASP A 69 9.48 7.38 -25.70
N GLY A 70 9.38 7.35 -27.01
CA GLY A 70 10.15 8.23 -27.89
C GLY A 70 10.66 7.60 -29.17
N ASN A 71 11.50 8.36 -29.87
CA ASN A 71 12.12 7.94 -31.13
C ASN A 71 13.21 6.89 -30.88
N MET A 72 13.19 5.84 -31.66
CA MET A 72 14.17 4.75 -31.64
C MET A 72 15.20 4.87 -32.76
N ALA A 73 16.32 4.17 -32.62
CA ALA A 73 17.41 4.19 -33.60
C ALA A 73 16.96 3.72 -35.00
N CYS A 74 15.90 2.91 -35.09
CA CYS A 74 15.33 2.44 -36.37
C CYS A 74 14.32 3.42 -36.99
N GLY A 75 14.08 4.60 -36.38
CA GLY A 75 13.14 5.61 -36.87
C GLY A 75 11.67 5.37 -36.50
N GLU A 76 11.39 4.38 -35.68
CA GLU A 76 10.05 4.16 -35.10
C GLU A 76 9.86 5.03 -33.84
N GLU A 77 8.61 5.43 -33.57
CA GLU A 77 8.22 6.22 -32.40
C GLU A 77 7.20 5.43 -31.56
N GLY A 78 7.38 5.45 -30.24
CA GLY A 78 6.47 4.82 -29.28
C GLY A 78 7.16 4.27 -28.05
N THR A 79 6.43 3.48 -27.24
CA THR A 79 6.96 2.82 -26.04
C THR A 79 7.84 1.61 -26.44
N GLY A 80 9.04 1.54 -25.88
CA GLY A 80 9.99 0.46 -26.12
C GLY A 80 11.43 0.94 -26.20
N ARG A 81 11.64 2.24 -26.07
CA ARG A 81 12.97 2.85 -26.00
C ARG A 81 13.66 2.50 -24.70
N LEU A 82 14.95 2.20 -24.75
CA LEU A 82 15.76 2.03 -23.53
C LEU A 82 15.73 3.30 -22.70
N THR A 83 15.42 3.18 -21.41
CA THR A 83 15.53 4.28 -20.42
C THR A 83 16.95 4.85 -20.44
N GLN A 84 17.06 6.17 -20.18
CA GLN A 84 18.36 6.85 -20.22
C GLN A 84 19.34 6.23 -19.19
N PRO A 85 20.64 6.14 -19.52
CA PRO A 85 21.62 5.54 -18.62
C PRO A 85 21.65 6.17 -17.23
N GLU A 86 21.43 7.46 -17.12
CA GLU A 86 21.41 8.21 -15.86
C GLU A 86 20.25 7.78 -14.97
N ASP A 87 19.06 7.53 -15.57
CA ASP A 87 17.86 7.08 -14.85
C ASP A 87 18.00 5.61 -14.44
N ILE A 88 18.63 4.78 -15.29
CA ILE A 88 18.95 3.38 -14.93
C ILE A 88 19.91 3.35 -13.75
N VAL A 89 21.00 4.16 -13.78
CA VAL A 89 21.93 4.26 -12.67
C VAL A 89 21.22 4.72 -11.40
N THR A 90 20.37 5.74 -11.49
CA THR A 90 19.59 6.24 -10.35
C THR A 90 18.71 5.13 -9.75
N ALA A 91 18.01 4.35 -10.57
CA ALA A 91 17.17 3.23 -10.11
C ALA A 91 18.02 2.14 -9.43
N VAL A 92 19.19 1.80 -10.01
CA VAL A 92 20.10 0.80 -9.44
C VAL A 92 20.67 1.27 -8.11
N MET A 93 21.13 2.54 -8.03
CA MET A 93 21.63 3.11 -6.79
C MET A 93 20.57 3.16 -5.70
N ALA A 94 19.36 3.58 -6.03
CA ALA A 94 18.23 3.53 -5.11
C ALA A 94 17.98 2.11 -4.59
N ARG A 95 18.15 1.09 -5.43
CA ARG A 95 17.99 -0.32 -5.03
C ARG A 95 19.12 -0.81 -4.15
N LEU A 96 20.38 -0.45 -4.48
CA LEU A 96 21.57 -0.86 -3.71
C LEU A 96 21.62 -0.22 -2.32
N PHE A 97 21.24 1.06 -2.22
CA PHE A 97 21.27 1.81 -0.97
C PHE A 97 19.97 1.71 -0.17
N ARG A 98 18.97 1.00 -0.66
CA ARG A 98 17.70 0.79 0.05
C ARG A 98 17.87 0.13 1.44
N GLN A 99 18.93 -0.68 1.64
CA GLN A 99 19.27 -1.28 2.93
C GLN A 99 20.04 -0.31 3.86
N GLU A 100 20.55 0.80 3.34
CA GLU A 100 21.26 1.85 4.09
C GLU A 100 20.36 3.07 4.38
N GLY A 101 19.05 2.97 4.08
CA GLY A 101 18.09 4.03 4.40
C GLY A 101 18.03 4.30 5.91
N ALA A 102 17.65 5.50 6.30
CA ALA A 102 17.59 5.93 7.70
C ALA A 102 16.68 5.06 8.59
N LEU A 103 15.77 4.27 7.96
CA LEU A 103 14.93 3.28 8.66
C LEU A 103 15.44 1.84 8.52
N ALA A 104 16.70 1.64 8.08
CA ALA A 104 17.28 0.30 7.98
C ALA A 104 17.27 -0.41 9.33
N GLY A 105 16.90 -1.71 9.32
CA GLY A 105 16.74 -2.51 10.54
C GLY A 105 15.46 -2.24 11.33
N ARG A 106 14.61 -1.28 10.91
CA ARG A 106 13.29 -1.04 11.52
C ARG A 106 12.21 -1.86 10.83
N HIS A 107 11.24 -2.32 11.62
CA HIS A 107 10.03 -2.96 11.13
C HIS A 107 8.85 -1.99 11.23
N ALA A 108 8.18 -1.75 10.10
CA ALA A 108 6.98 -0.93 10.02
C ALA A 108 5.76 -1.81 9.67
N LEU A 109 4.71 -1.69 10.47
CA LEU A 109 3.39 -2.28 10.24
C LEU A 109 2.46 -1.20 9.71
N VAL A 110 1.85 -1.40 8.54
CA VAL A 110 0.93 -0.44 7.93
C VAL A 110 -0.40 -1.13 7.68
N THR A 111 -1.53 -0.54 8.12
CA THR A 111 -2.86 -0.99 7.73
C THR A 111 -3.42 -0.13 6.61
N SER A 112 -4.14 -0.73 5.66
CA SER A 112 -4.65 -0.06 4.47
C SER A 112 -6.00 -0.62 4.02
N GLY A 113 -6.70 0.12 3.15
CA GLY A 113 -7.98 -0.31 2.59
C GLY A 113 -9.15 -0.28 3.58
N PRO A 114 -10.33 -0.68 3.15
CA PRO A 114 -11.50 -0.87 4.01
C PRO A 114 -11.46 -2.25 4.68
N THR A 115 -12.20 -2.41 5.79
CA THR A 115 -12.66 -3.74 6.19
C THR A 115 -14.08 -3.96 5.70
N ILE A 116 -14.41 -5.21 5.43
CA ILE A 116 -15.72 -5.67 4.95
C ILE A 116 -16.32 -6.58 6.00
N GLU A 117 -17.49 -6.20 6.54
CA GLU A 117 -18.19 -6.97 7.56
C GLU A 117 -19.41 -7.65 6.93
N PRO A 118 -19.38 -8.96 6.69
CA PRO A 118 -20.47 -9.65 6.00
C PRO A 118 -21.79 -9.57 6.75
N ILE A 119 -22.86 -9.24 6.02
CA ILE A 119 -24.25 -9.42 6.48
C ILE A 119 -24.74 -10.80 6.04
N ASP A 120 -24.52 -11.12 4.77
CA ASP A 120 -24.83 -12.40 4.14
C ASP A 120 -23.80 -12.68 3.03
N SER A 121 -24.00 -13.73 2.23
CA SER A 121 -23.11 -14.09 1.12
C SER A 121 -23.02 -13.03 0.00
N VAL A 122 -23.80 -11.95 0.05
CA VAL A 122 -23.90 -10.93 -1.02
C VAL A 122 -23.70 -9.52 -0.50
N ARG A 123 -24.10 -9.24 0.75
CA ARG A 123 -24.15 -7.89 1.32
C ARG A 123 -23.20 -7.77 2.49
N TYR A 124 -22.65 -6.59 2.65
CA TYR A 124 -21.70 -6.28 3.71
C TYR A 124 -21.81 -4.83 4.18
N ILE A 125 -21.23 -4.54 5.33
CA ILE A 125 -20.96 -3.19 5.85
C ILE A 125 -19.50 -2.90 5.60
N ALA A 126 -19.19 -1.73 5.03
CA ALA A 126 -17.81 -1.27 4.83
C ALA A 126 -17.74 0.25 4.80
N ASN A 127 -16.60 0.79 5.16
CA ASN A 127 -16.28 2.20 4.96
C ASN A 127 -15.70 2.43 3.56
N ARG A 128 -15.94 3.62 2.97
CA ARG A 128 -15.34 3.96 1.67
C ARG A 128 -13.84 4.19 1.82
N SER A 129 -13.04 3.38 1.14
CA SER A 129 -11.59 3.54 1.08
C SER A 129 -11.03 2.89 -0.19
N SER A 130 -10.11 3.56 -0.84
CA SER A 130 -9.38 3.02 -2.00
C SER A 130 -8.05 2.37 -1.63
N GLY A 131 -7.61 2.47 -0.36
CA GLY A 131 -6.30 1.99 0.07
C GLY A 131 -5.10 2.82 -0.38
N LYS A 132 -5.27 3.78 -1.31
CA LYS A 132 -4.17 4.56 -1.90
C LYS A 132 -3.21 5.16 -0.87
N GLN A 133 -3.75 5.73 0.22
CA GLN A 133 -2.92 6.39 1.24
C GLN A 133 -2.04 5.38 2.00
N GLY A 134 -2.60 4.26 2.48
CA GLY A 134 -1.84 3.25 3.20
C GLY A 134 -0.78 2.58 2.32
N HIS A 135 -1.11 2.28 1.05
CA HIS A 135 -0.15 1.74 0.09
C HIS A 135 1.00 2.72 -0.19
N ALA A 136 0.70 4.01 -0.38
CA ALA A 136 1.73 5.03 -0.57
C ALA A 136 2.65 5.17 0.65
N ILE A 137 2.11 5.09 1.87
CA ILE A 137 2.90 5.13 3.10
C ILE A 137 3.80 3.89 3.21
N ALA A 138 3.26 2.71 2.91
CA ALA A 138 4.05 1.48 2.90
C ALA A 138 5.23 1.57 1.92
N ALA A 139 5.00 2.09 0.71
CA ALA A 139 6.04 2.34 -0.29
C ALA A 139 7.09 3.35 0.21
N ALA A 140 6.67 4.48 0.79
CA ALA A 140 7.57 5.53 1.27
C ALA A 140 8.47 5.07 2.43
N LEU A 141 7.94 4.24 3.35
CA LEU A 141 8.72 3.66 4.44
C LEU A 141 9.69 2.58 3.93
N ALA A 142 9.25 1.73 2.98
CA ALA A 142 10.12 0.74 2.35
C ALA A 142 11.27 1.40 1.58
N ALA A 143 11.00 2.50 0.86
CA ALA A 143 12.01 3.27 0.15
C ALA A 143 13.09 3.84 1.09
N ARG A 144 12.79 4.05 2.38
CA ARG A 144 13.74 4.49 3.43
C ARG A 144 14.40 3.32 4.17
N GLY A 145 14.28 2.10 3.66
CA GLY A 145 14.97 0.92 4.19
C GLY A 145 14.22 0.17 5.29
N ALA A 146 13.01 0.58 5.67
CA ALA A 146 12.22 -0.20 6.63
C ALA A 146 11.78 -1.53 6.04
N LYS A 147 11.80 -2.60 6.84
CA LYS A 147 11.04 -3.82 6.55
C LYS A 147 9.56 -3.51 6.77
N VAL A 148 8.74 -3.59 5.73
CA VAL A 148 7.33 -3.21 5.83
C VAL A 148 6.42 -4.42 5.76
N THR A 149 5.48 -4.53 6.70
CA THR A 149 4.32 -5.42 6.62
C THR A 149 3.08 -4.58 6.37
N LEU A 150 2.45 -4.78 5.21
CA LEU A 150 1.21 -4.12 4.81
C LEU A 150 0.03 -5.07 5.00
N VAL A 151 -0.83 -4.79 5.96
CA VAL A 151 -2.09 -5.50 6.18
C VAL A 151 -3.20 -4.73 5.48
N SER A 152 -3.77 -5.28 4.42
CA SER A 152 -4.75 -4.57 3.60
C SER A 152 -6.07 -5.30 3.48
N GLY A 153 -7.16 -4.57 3.72
CA GLY A 153 -8.49 -4.97 3.27
C GLY A 153 -8.60 -4.94 1.74
N PRO A 154 -9.76 -5.35 1.17
CA PRO A 154 -9.94 -5.48 -0.27
C PRO A 154 -9.82 -4.14 -1.00
N VAL A 155 -8.89 -4.05 -1.93
CA VAL A 155 -8.63 -2.87 -2.78
C VAL A 155 -8.09 -3.31 -4.14
N ASP A 156 -8.24 -2.45 -5.15
CA ASP A 156 -7.66 -2.68 -6.49
C ASP A 156 -6.17 -2.31 -6.59
N GLN A 157 -5.62 -1.68 -5.54
CA GLN A 157 -4.22 -1.28 -5.50
C GLN A 157 -3.30 -2.50 -5.43
N GLN A 158 -2.30 -2.55 -6.30
CA GLN A 158 -1.23 -3.54 -6.18
C GLN A 158 -0.34 -3.21 -4.98
N PRO A 159 0.08 -4.21 -4.20
CA PRO A 159 1.05 -3.98 -3.13
C PRO A 159 2.34 -3.39 -3.69
N PRO A 160 2.98 -2.43 -2.98
CA PRO A 160 4.30 -1.94 -3.38
C PRO A 160 5.34 -3.07 -3.43
N ALA A 161 6.37 -2.89 -4.26
CA ALA A 161 7.53 -3.80 -4.25
C ALA A 161 8.21 -3.80 -2.87
N ASP A 162 8.84 -4.90 -2.51
CA ASP A 162 9.59 -5.11 -1.25
C ASP A 162 8.77 -4.94 0.04
N VAL A 163 7.45 -5.08 -0.05
CA VAL A 163 6.54 -5.05 1.09
C VAL A 163 5.95 -6.43 1.31
N THR A 164 6.00 -6.94 2.54
CA THR A 164 5.26 -8.15 2.91
C THR A 164 3.77 -7.82 2.97
N HIS A 165 2.99 -8.32 2.02
CA HIS A 165 1.55 -8.05 1.96
C HIS A 165 0.73 -9.17 2.59
N ILE A 166 -0.20 -8.79 3.48
CA ILE A 166 -1.18 -9.68 4.10
C ILE A 166 -2.57 -9.17 3.74
N ALA A 167 -3.28 -9.90 2.89
CA ALA A 167 -4.66 -9.59 2.53
C ALA A 167 -5.61 -10.10 3.63
N VAL A 168 -6.54 -9.26 4.05
CA VAL A 168 -7.56 -9.56 5.07
C VAL A 168 -8.92 -9.06 4.60
N GLU A 169 -10.00 -9.49 5.25
CA GLU A 169 -11.34 -9.05 4.89
C GLU A 169 -12.00 -8.26 6.03
N THR A 170 -12.08 -8.83 7.23
CA THR A 170 -12.78 -8.22 8.36
C THR A 170 -11.85 -7.44 9.30
N ALA A 171 -12.42 -6.61 10.17
CA ALA A 171 -11.69 -5.91 11.22
C ALA A 171 -11.00 -6.87 12.20
N ARG A 172 -11.60 -8.03 12.45
CA ARG A 172 -10.99 -9.05 13.31
C ARG A 172 -9.79 -9.72 12.65
N ASP A 173 -9.89 -10.02 11.35
CA ASP A 173 -8.76 -10.58 10.59
C ASP A 173 -7.61 -9.57 10.52
N MET A 174 -7.94 -8.28 10.31
CA MET A 174 -6.96 -7.19 10.30
C MET A 174 -6.26 -7.06 11.65
N LEU A 175 -6.99 -7.10 12.76
CA LEU A 175 -6.38 -7.08 14.09
C LEU A 175 -5.46 -8.28 14.31
N ALA A 176 -5.93 -9.49 14.02
CA ALA A 176 -5.14 -10.72 14.19
C ALA A 176 -3.86 -10.70 13.34
N ALA A 177 -3.93 -10.20 12.10
CA ALA A 177 -2.76 -10.04 11.24
C ALA A 177 -1.78 -8.98 11.78
N CYS A 178 -2.30 -7.88 12.35
CA CYS A 178 -1.47 -6.86 12.98
C CYS A 178 -0.76 -7.39 14.23
N GLU A 179 -1.45 -8.13 15.08
CA GLU A 179 -0.87 -8.75 16.28
C GLU A 179 0.20 -9.80 15.93
N ALA A 180 -0.05 -10.61 14.88
CA ALA A 180 0.91 -11.59 14.39
C ALA A 180 2.17 -10.95 13.76
N ALA A 181 2.08 -9.69 13.29
CA ALA A 181 3.20 -8.93 12.74
C ALA A 181 4.05 -8.24 13.81
N LEU A 182 3.65 -8.27 15.09
CA LEU A 182 4.47 -7.72 16.18
C LEU A 182 5.61 -8.70 16.56
N PRO A 183 6.76 -8.22 17.05
CA PRO A 183 7.05 -6.81 17.35
C PRO A 183 7.34 -5.98 16.09
N ALA A 184 6.95 -4.71 16.13
CA ALA A 184 7.26 -3.71 15.12
C ALA A 184 7.79 -2.42 15.81
N ASP A 185 8.63 -1.65 15.11
CA ASP A 185 9.10 -0.36 15.61
C ASP A 185 8.06 0.74 15.35
N ILE A 186 7.36 0.65 14.22
CA ILE A 186 6.43 1.64 13.70
C ILE A 186 5.10 0.96 13.40
N ALA A 187 3.99 1.56 13.80
CA ALA A 187 2.66 1.17 13.31
C ALA A 187 1.95 2.39 12.70
N VAL A 188 1.44 2.26 11.48
CA VAL A 188 0.64 3.29 10.81
C VAL A 188 -0.74 2.71 10.49
N CYS A 189 -1.75 3.16 11.23
CA CYS A 189 -3.13 2.71 11.10
C CYS A 189 -3.89 3.61 10.13
N ALA A 190 -3.78 3.32 8.82
CA ALA A 190 -4.43 4.10 7.75
C ALA A 190 -5.65 3.41 7.13
N ALA A 191 -6.00 2.20 7.59
CA ALA A 191 -7.19 1.48 7.14
C ALA A 191 -8.48 2.17 7.57
N ALA A 192 -9.51 2.05 6.74
CA ALA A 192 -10.88 2.48 7.04
C ALA A 192 -11.66 1.31 7.65
N VAL A 193 -11.38 1.04 8.91
CA VAL A 193 -12.01 -0.07 9.66
C VAL A 193 -13.47 0.26 9.94
N ALA A 194 -14.38 -0.68 9.66
CA ALA A 194 -15.79 -0.54 10.00
C ALA A 194 -15.97 -0.60 11.53
N ASP A 195 -16.71 0.37 12.10
CA ASP A 195 -16.92 0.45 13.55
C ASP A 195 -17.79 -0.70 14.07
N TRP A 196 -18.66 -1.25 13.22
CA TRP A 196 -19.63 -2.28 13.60
C TRP A 196 -19.64 -3.43 12.62
N ARG A 197 -20.02 -4.61 13.13
CA ARG A 197 -20.33 -5.82 12.38
C ARG A 197 -21.66 -6.40 12.81
N VAL A 198 -22.26 -7.27 12.01
CA VAL A 198 -23.45 -8.00 12.40
C VAL A 198 -23.12 -8.98 13.52
N LYS A 199 -23.97 -9.02 14.55
CA LYS A 199 -23.81 -9.94 15.68
C LYS A 199 -23.81 -11.40 15.19
N PRO A 200 -22.86 -12.22 15.65
CA PRO A 200 -22.85 -13.66 15.34
C PRO A 200 -24.20 -14.31 15.67
N GLY A 201 -24.73 -15.10 14.74
CA GLY A 201 -26.09 -15.69 14.83
C GLY A 201 -27.19 -14.89 14.13
N ASN A 202 -26.96 -13.59 13.85
CA ASN A 202 -27.86 -12.74 13.05
C ASN A 202 -27.32 -12.51 11.62
N SER A 203 -26.07 -12.88 11.36
CA SER A 203 -25.49 -12.96 10.03
C SER A 203 -25.77 -14.34 9.42
N GLN A 204 -25.96 -14.40 8.11
CA GLN A 204 -26.01 -15.65 7.35
C GLN A 204 -24.83 -15.73 6.37
N PRO A 205 -23.60 -15.98 6.82
CA PRO A 205 -22.42 -15.96 5.95
C PRO A 205 -22.51 -16.98 4.81
N ALA A 206 -23.21 -18.10 5.03
CA ALA A 206 -23.36 -19.19 4.06
C ALA A 206 -24.61 -19.09 3.17
N GLY A 207 -25.44 -18.04 3.32
CA GLY A 207 -26.66 -17.91 2.53
C GLY A 207 -27.13 -16.47 2.39
N LYS A 208 -27.88 -16.17 1.33
CA LYS A 208 -28.49 -14.86 1.10
C LYS A 208 -29.75 -14.70 1.94
N LEU A 209 -29.86 -13.61 2.70
CA LEU A 209 -31.12 -13.22 3.36
C LEU A 209 -32.23 -13.05 2.31
N LYS A 210 -33.25 -13.92 2.35
CA LYS A 210 -34.37 -13.84 1.41
C LYS A 210 -35.29 -12.70 1.80
N LYS A 211 -35.75 -11.95 0.79
CA LYS A 211 -36.81 -10.95 0.97
C LYS A 211 -38.11 -11.69 1.35
N GLN A 212 -38.67 -11.34 2.51
CA GLN A 212 -40.00 -11.77 2.90
C GLN A 212 -40.98 -10.62 2.62
N GLU A 213 -42.15 -10.94 2.11
CA GLU A 213 -43.15 -9.94 1.80
C GLU A 213 -43.59 -9.22 3.09
N GLY A 214 -43.52 -7.90 3.11
CA GLY A 214 -43.88 -7.07 4.26
C GLY A 214 -42.89 -7.01 5.41
N ALA A 215 -41.73 -7.71 5.35
CA ALA A 215 -40.73 -7.70 6.42
C ALA A 215 -39.36 -7.15 5.95
N VAL A 216 -38.87 -6.15 6.68
CA VAL A 216 -37.48 -5.66 6.53
C VAL A 216 -36.60 -6.37 7.55
N PRO A 217 -35.45 -6.99 7.16
CA PRO A 217 -34.55 -7.63 8.10
C PRO A 217 -34.03 -6.64 9.13
N GLN A 218 -34.13 -6.93 10.40
CA GLN A 218 -33.50 -6.17 11.48
C GLN A 218 -32.13 -6.77 11.77
N LEU A 219 -31.07 -5.98 11.58
CA LEU A 219 -29.70 -6.38 11.88
C LEU A 219 -29.33 -5.91 13.29
N GLN A 220 -28.92 -6.83 14.15
CA GLN A 220 -28.28 -6.48 15.41
C GLN A 220 -26.79 -6.27 15.14
N LEU A 221 -26.27 -5.09 15.52
CA LEU A 221 -24.89 -4.75 15.36
C LEU A 221 -24.14 -4.87 16.68
N VAL A 222 -22.85 -5.21 16.60
CA VAL A 222 -21.89 -5.19 17.70
C VAL A 222 -20.63 -4.47 17.25
N GLU A 223 -19.90 -3.90 18.19
CA GLU A 223 -18.67 -3.16 17.91
C GLU A 223 -17.57 -4.08 17.36
N ASN A 224 -16.79 -3.54 16.45
CA ASN A 224 -15.54 -4.11 15.98
C ASN A 224 -14.39 -3.75 16.91
N PRO A 225 -13.28 -4.51 16.89
CA PRO A 225 -12.11 -4.15 17.66
C PRO A 225 -11.51 -2.84 17.15
N ASP A 226 -11.07 -2.01 18.09
CA ASP A 226 -10.35 -0.78 17.80
C ASP A 226 -8.85 -1.06 17.62
N ILE A 227 -8.43 -1.30 16.37
CA ILE A 227 -7.07 -1.71 16.04
C ILE A 227 -6.04 -0.67 16.53
N LEU A 228 -6.30 0.63 16.29
CA LEU A 228 -5.38 1.69 16.71
C LEU A 228 -5.22 1.72 18.25
N ALA A 229 -6.33 1.66 18.99
CA ALA A 229 -6.28 1.66 20.45
C ALA A 229 -5.66 0.36 21.00
N THR A 230 -5.90 -0.78 20.35
CA THR A 230 -5.32 -2.07 20.73
C THR A 230 -3.80 -2.05 20.57
N LEU A 231 -3.29 -1.64 19.40
CA LEU A 231 -1.85 -1.54 19.15
C LEU A 231 -1.18 -0.49 20.05
N SER A 232 -1.86 0.63 20.33
CA SER A 232 -1.35 1.67 21.22
C SER A 232 -1.18 1.23 22.67
N ARG A 233 -1.89 0.16 23.09
CA ARG A 233 -1.85 -0.36 24.47
C ARG A 233 -1.31 -1.78 24.56
N HIS A 234 -0.83 -2.33 23.43
CA HIS A 234 -0.33 -3.70 23.38
C HIS A 234 0.93 -3.90 24.22
N SER A 235 1.16 -5.09 24.77
CA SER A 235 2.38 -5.41 25.54
C SER A 235 3.65 -5.26 24.71
N HIS A 236 3.59 -5.55 23.41
CA HIS A 236 4.64 -5.27 22.42
C HIS A 236 4.31 -4.04 21.57
N ARG A 237 3.86 -2.96 22.23
CA ARG A 237 3.51 -1.70 21.57
C ARG A 237 4.67 -1.22 20.70
N PRO A 238 4.42 -0.84 19.43
CA PRO A 238 5.42 -0.18 18.60
C PRO A 238 5.94 1.10 19.24
N ARG A 239 7.22 1.42 19.00
CA ARG A 239 7.84 2.65 19.53
C ARG A 239 7.16 3.92 19.03
N LEU A 240 6.62 3.87 17.81
CA LEU A 240 5.83 4.91 17.19
C LEU A 240 4.51 4.34 16.65
N VAL A 241 3.39 4.89 17.11
CA VAL A 241 2.05 4.54 16.63
C VAL A 241 1.40 5.78 16.03
N VAL A 242 1.06 5.69 14.74
CA VAL A 242 0.41 6.75 13.96
C VAL A 242 -1.00 6.34 13.59
N GLY A 243 -1.98 7.14 13.98
CA GLY A 243 -3.37 6.97 13.60
C GLY A 243 -3.77 7.87 12.43
N PHE A 244 -4.81 7.46 11.71
CA PHE A 244 -5.51 8.29 10.73
C PHE A 244 -6.94 8.57 11.21
N ALA A 245 -7.43 9.77 10.90
CA ALA A 245 -8.79 10.20 11.21
C ALA A 245 -9.40 10.92 10.01
N ALA A 246 -10.65 10.59 9.73
CA ALA A 246 -11.49 11.30 8.77
C ALA A 246 -12.61 11.99 9.57
N GLU A 247 -12.63 13.32 9.57
CA GLU A 247 -13.55 14.12 10.38
C GLU A 247 -14.39 15.05 9.49
N ALA A 248 -15.68 15.13 9.78
CA ALA A 248 -16.60 15.97 9.01
C ALA A 248 -16.61 17.43 9.48
N GLU A 249 -16.45 17.66 10.78
CA GLU A 249 -16.55 18.96 11.41
C GLU A 249 -15.51 19.09 12.55
N ASN A 250 -15.16 20.34 12.92
CA ASN A 250 -14.28 20.66 14.05
C ASN A 250 -12.98 19.84 14.07
N LEU A 251 -12.32 19.72 12.88
CA LEU A 251 -11.18 18.85 12.63
C LEU A 251 -10.13 18.86 13.75
N GLN A 252 -9.71 20.05 14.22
CA GLN A 252 -8.65 20.17 15.23
C GLN A 252 -9.07 19.63 16.59
N ALA A 253 -10.27 20.01 17.07
CA ALA A 253 -10.77 19.58 18.38
C ALA A 253 -11.03 18.05 18.40
N ASN A 254 -11.67 17.53 17.36
CA ASN A 254 -11.98 16.11 17.24
C ASN A 254 -10.70 15.27 17.10
N ALA A 255 -9.72 15.74 16.33
CA ALA A 255 -8.44 15.07 16.17
C ALA A 255 -7.65 15.03 17.48
N ALA A 256 -7.60 16.14 18.26
CA ALA A 256 -6.94 16.18 19.55
C ALA A 256 -7.59 15.22 20.57
N ALA A 257 -8.92 15.22 20.65
CA ALA A 257 -9.67 14.28 21.49
C ALA A 257 -9.44 12.82 21.09
N LYS A 258 -9.37 12.54 19.79
CA LYS A 258 -9.10 11.20 19.25
C LYS A 258 -7.68 10.74 19.56
N LEU A 259 -6.67 11.60 19.39
CA LEU A 259 -5.27 11.33 19.74
C LEU A 259 -5.18 10.88 21.22
N ALA A 260 -5.75 11.65 22.13
CA ALA A 260 -5.74 11.35 23.56
C ALA A 260 -6.49 10.04 23.89
N ARG A 261 -7.68 9.83 23.31
CA ARG A 261 -8.50 8.64 23.57
C ARG A 261 -7.85 7.36 23.06
N LYS A 262 -7.22 7.40 21.86
CA LYS A 262 -6.60 6.23 21.22
C LYS A 262 -5.23 5.89 21.81
N GLY A 263 -4.53 6.87 22.39
CA GLY A 263 -3.21 6.68 22.98
C GLY A 263 -2.08 6.48 21.97
N CYS A 264 -2.31 6.85 20.71
CA CYS A 264 -1.26 6.88 19.69
C CYS A 264 -0.36 8.10 19.85
N ASP A 265 0.84 8.07 19.28
CA ASP A 265 1.82 9.16 19.39
C ASP A 265 1.49 10.29 18.42
N TRP A 266 1.08 9.94 17.21
CA TRP A 266 0.73 10.89 16.16
C TRP A 266 -0.63 10.57 15.55
N LEU A 267 -1.29 11.62 15.06
CA LEU A 267 -2.55 11.52 14.33
C LEU A 267 -2.50 12.37 13.06
N VAL A 268 -2.85 11.78 11.93
CA VAL A 268 -3.04 12.48 10.66
C VAL A 268 -4.54 12.56 10.41
N ALA A 269 -5.12 13.74 10.57
CA ALA A 269 -6.55 13.96 10.42
C ALA A 269 -6.85 14.71 9.12
N ASN A 270 -7.81 14.24 8.34
CA ASN A 270 -8.27 14.90 7.12
C ASN A 270 -9.76 15.20 7.20
N ALA A 271 -10.17 16.30 6.58
CA ALA A 271 -11.59 16.60 6.38
C ALA A 271 -12.17 15.64 5.33
N VAL A 272 -13.36 15.08 5.59
CA VAL A 272 -14.05 14.21 4.62
C VAL A 272 -14.75 14.97 3.51
N THR A 273 -14.97 16.26 3.71
CA THR A 273 -15.63 17.16 2.76
C THR A 273 -14.74 18.38 2.50
N ARG A 274 -14.54 18.73 1.24
CA ARG A 274 -13.87 19.97 0.85
C ARG A 274 -14.78 21.18 1.09
N ALA A 275 -14.20 22.37 1.03
CA ALA A 275 -14.93 23.62 1.19
C ALA A 275 -16.04 23.83 0.12
N ASP A 276 -15.90 23.19 -1.05
CA ASP A 276 -16.89 23.17 -2.13
C ASP A 276 -17.99 22.10 -1.97
N GLY A 277 -18.00 21.35 -0.86
CA GLY A 277 -18.94 20.26 -0.59
C GLY A 277 -18.59 18.93 -1.26
N SER A 278 -17.51 18.86 -2.05
CA SER A 278 -17.08 17.60 -2.67
C SER A 278 -16.44 16.65 -1.68
N SER A 279 -16.62 15.34 -1.89
CA SER A 279 -16.00 14.29 -1.04
C SER A 279 -14.53 14.11 -1.38
N VAL A 280 -13.68 13.95 -0.37
CA VAL A 280 -12.26 13.58 -0.54
C VAL A 280 -12.03 12.08 -0.72
N PHE A 281 -13.08 11.26 -0.55
CA PHE A 281 -12.98 9.81 -0.77
C PHE A 281 -12.71 9.52 -2.26
N ASN A 282 -11.77 8.61 -2.53
CA ASN A 282 -11.28 8.24 -3.87
C ASN A 282 -10.53 9.35 -4.64
N SER A 283 -10.29 10.53 -4.05
CA SER A 283 -9.41 11.55 -4.63
C SER A 283 -7.95 11.08 -4.60
N ASP A 284 -7.14 11.56 -5.54
CA ASP A 284 -5.70 11.33 -5.56
C ASP A 284 -4.92 12.31 -4.68
N SER A 285 -5.55 13.42 -4.26
CA SER A 285 -5.00 14.42 -3.36
C SER A 285 -5.71 14.44 -2.01
N ASN A 286 -5.03 14.97 -1.00
CA ASN A 286 -5.57 15.19 0.33
C ASN A 286 -4.86 16.36 1.01
N SER A 287 -5.58 17.02 1.93
CA SER A 287 -5.01 17.94 2.93
C SER A 287 -5.16 17.32 4.31
N ALA A 288 -4.24 17.57 5.21
CA ALA A 288 -4.28 16.96 6.52
C ALA A 288 -3.86 17.93 7.64
N LEU A 289 -4.34 17.65 8.83
CA LEU A 289 -3.82 18.18 10.08
C LEU A 289 -3.00 17.08 10.75
N PHE A 290 -1.70 17.32 10.89
CA PHE A 290 -0.80 16.44 11.62
C PHE A 290 -0.73 16.87 13.08
N LEU A 291 -0.89 15.91 14.01
CA LEU A 291 -0.79 16.14 15.45
C LEU A 291 0.27 15.22 16.06
N ALA A 292 1.11 15.78 16.93
CA ALA A 292 2.10 15.05 17.74
C ALA A 292 2.14 15.66 19.14
N GLY A 293 1.52 15.01 20.12
CA GLY A 293 1.27 15.58 21.44
C GLY A 293 0.48 16.89 21.33
N ASN A 294 1.04 17.99 21.87
CA ASN A 294 0.41 19.32 21.82
C ASN A 294 0.77 20.12 20.54
N LYS A 295 1.61 19.58 19.66
CA LYS A 295 1.99 20.25 18.41
C LYS A 295 1.04 19.84 17.30
N HIS A 296 0.66 20.81 16.47
CA HIS A 296 -0.14 20.57 15.28
C HIS A 296 0.44 21.34 14.09
N GLU A 297 0.30 20.78 12.91
CA GLU A 297 0.80 21.33 11.66
C GLU A 297 -0.23 21.09 10.55
N HIS A 298 -0.58 22.12 9.81
CA HIS A 298 -1.44 21.99 8.62
C HIS A 298 -0.61 21.61 7.40
N TRP A 299 -0.97 20.50 6.79
CA TRP A 299 -0.43 20.06 5.51
C TRP A 299 -1.39 20.48 4.41
N PRO A 300 -0.92 21.29 3.46
CA PRO A 300 -1.78 21.78 2.36
C PRO A 300 -2.26 20.62 1.49
N GLU A 301 -3.19 20.89 0.61
CA GLU A 301 -3.62 19.88 -0.36
C GLU A 301 -2.45 19.46 -1.25
N MET A 302 -2.19 18.14 -1.29
CA MET A 302 -1.11 17.52 -2.03
C MET A 302 -1.51 16.11 -2.47
N PRO A 303 -0.83 15.52 -3.47
CA PRO A 303 -1.00 14.12 -3.82
C PRO A 303 -0.80 13.20 -2.61
N LYS A 304 -1.55 12.10 -2.53
CA LYS A 304 -1.43 11.13 -1.44
C LYS A 304 -0.02 10.53 -1.32
N SER A 305 0.70 10.41 -2.44
CA SER A 305 2.12 10.04 -2.45
C SER A 305 2.99 11.08 -1.75
N ALA A 306 2.79 12.36 -2.02
CA ALA A 306 3.54 13.44 -1.36
C ALA A 306 3.23 13.54 0.14
N LEU A 307 1.97 13.28 0.55
CA LEU A 307 1.61 13.18 1.96
C LEU A 307 2.30 12.00 2.64
N ALA A 308 2.40 10.87 1.93
CA ALA A 308 3.10 9.67 2.42
C ALA A 308 4.60 9.94 2.60
N GLU A 309 5.25 10.60 1.64
CA GLU A 309 6.65 11.02 1.74
C GLU A 309 6.88 11.94 2.95
N ARG A 310 6.02 12.97 3.10
CA ARG A 310 6.10 13.90 4.23
C ARG A 310 5.94 13.20 5.60
N LEU A 311 5.03 12.21 5.69
CA LEU A 311 4.90 11.39 6.90
C LEU A 311 6.16 10.57 7.13
N ALA A 312 6.68 9.93 6.07
CA ALA A 312 7.89 9.10 6.16
C ALA A 312 9.12 9.92 6.55
N ASP A 313 9.28 11.18 6.09
CA ASP A 313 10.33 12.11 6.55
C ASP A 313 10.21 12.39 8.05
N ARG A 314 8.98 12.56 8.56
CA ARG A 314 8.76 12.73 10.01
C ARG A 314 9.11 11.48 10.81
N VAL A 315 8.77 10.31 10.27
CA VAL A 315 9.15 9.02 10.88
C VAL A 315 10.67 8.87 10.91
N GLU A 316 11.33 9.14 9.80
CA GLU A 316 12.79 9.12 9.71
C GLU A 316 13.43 10.03 10.76
N ALA A 317 13.01 11.30 10.83
CA ALA A 317 13.52 12.25 11.81
C ALA A 317 13.22 11.86 13.28
N HIS A 318 12.21 11.04 13.53
CA HIS A 318 11.89 10.52 14.87
C HIS A 318 12.85 9.40 15.31
N PHE A 319 13.39 8.64 14.36
CA PHE A 319 14.29 7.51 14.62
C PHE A 319 15.78 7.83 14.41
N ALA A 320 16.10 9.02 13.84
CA ALA A 320 17.45 9.55 13.73
C ALA A 320 17.97 9.96 15.11
#